data_8dc7c828edee7d2544d9b657bfbf6823
#
_entry.id   8dc7c828edee7d2544d9b657bfbf6823
#
_cell.length_a   1.000
_cell.length_b   1.000
_cell.length_c   1.000
_cell.angle_alpha   90.00
_cell.angle_beta   90.00
_cell.angle_gamma   90.00
#
_symmetry.space_group_name_H-M   'P 1'
#
loop_
_entity.id
_entity.type
_entity.pdbx_description
1 polymer ?
#
loop_
_entity_poly.entity_id
_entity_poly.type
_entity_poly.pdbx_seq_one_letter_code
_entity_poly.pdbx_strand_id
1 'polypeptide(L)'
;MYTETVLPAGDHSFLFTFSIPSNLPSSFEGAFGYIRYTIKASLDRPWKFNQDTKVAFTVLAYRDLNNYPQLKTPLILGNTKTICCWCCQSAPMAITARVPFTGIVPGQDVPLIVELDNPTNVDITSVQCYLMQESIFYARGKSRVETRKLGELTLDPVGKHSSHTAQKTMRMPSCPPTLDINCGIIKIHYFIEGTCDEAQSQCKATTSGAHMNLYVATPLTVGTVPLIFQQTSEPPPLGQDGPPTVPPTAPPYPDLPPPSYDECVFGAISIREDEDSEHTYGQKQFSPRYPTYNL
;
A
#
# COMPACT_ATOMS: atom_id res chain seq x y z
N MET A 1 -37.67 18.13 20.26
CA MET A 1 -38.94 17.53 20.76
C MET A 1 -38.86 16.05 20.35
N TYR A 2 -38.55 15.15 21.28
CA TYR A 2 -38.56 13.73 21.03
C TYR A 2 -40.00 13.24 21.16
N THR A 3 -40.54 12.69 20.09
CA THR A 3 -41.86 12.02 20.14
C THR A 3 -41.60 10.59 20.61
N GLU A 4 -42.10 10.24 21.78
CA GLU A 4 -42.14 8.84 22.19
C GLU A 4 -43.01 8.07 21.20
N THR A 5 -42.46 7.03 20.62
CA THR A 5 -43.16 6.15 19.69
C THR A 5 -43.24 4.77 20.34
N VAL A 6 -44.43 4.27 20.57
CA VAL A 6 -44.64 2.91 21.05
C VAL A 6 -44.56 1.96 19.85
N LEU A 7 -43.56 1.08 19.86
CA LEU A 7 -43.44 0.00 18.85
C LEU A 7 -44.24 -1.21 19.34
N PRO A 8 -45.27 -1.67 18.58
CA PRO A 8 -45.94 -2.91 18.90
C PRO A 8 -45.01 -4.13 18.74
N ALA A 9 -45.41 -5.28 19.28
CA ALA A 9 -44.68 -6.51 19.08
C ALA A 9 -44.70 -6.89 17.57
N GLY A 10 -43.54 -7.25 17.00
CA GLY A 10 -43.38 -7.62 15.60
C GLY A 10 -42.05 -7.16 15.00
N ASP A 11 -41.89 -7.39 13.70
CA ASP A 11 -40.71 -6.97 12.95
C ASP A 11 -40.91 -5.57 12.41
N HIS A 12 -39.91 -4.71 12.62
CA HIS A 12 -39.93 -3.31 12.19
C HIS A 12 -38.72 -3.01 11.32
N SER A 13 -38.92 -2.29 10.21
CA SER A 13 -37.85 -1.87 9.29
C SER A 13 -37.87 -0.34 9.15
N PHE A 14 -36.71 0.28 9.37
CA PHE A 14 -36.53 1.72 9.26
C PHE A 14 -35.49 2.02 8.19
N LEU A 15 -35.90 2.65 7.10
CA LEU A 15 -35.00 3.08 6.05
C LEU A 15 -34.41 4.46 6.41
N PHE A 16 -33.12 4.59 6.22
CA PHE A 16 -32.41 5.85 6.38
C PHE A 16 -31.36 6.02 5.29
N THR A 17 -31.02 7.26 4.98
CA THR A 17 -29.98 7.63 4.00
C THR A 17 -29.10 8.70 4.62
N PHE A 18 -27.81 8.59 4.39
CA PHE A 18 -26.84 9.61 4.78
C PHE A 18 -25.77 9.78 3.71
N SER A 19 -25.23 11.00 3.63
CA SER A 19 -24.14 11.31 2.70
C SER A 19 -22.81 11.31 3.42
N ILE A 20 -21.80 10.71 2.79
CA ILE A 20 -20.43 10.68 3.29
C ILE A 20 -19.64 11.80 2.60
N PRO A 21 -18.92 12.67 3.34
CA PRO A 21 -18.05 13.67 2.76
C PRO A 21 -16.97 13.06 1.86
N SER A 22 -16.66 13.69 0.75
CA SER A 22 -15.71 13.16 -0.25
C SER A 22 -14.24 13.22 0.18
N ASN A 23 -13.91 14.01 1.21
CA ASN A 23 -12.54 14.23 1.70
C ASN A 23 -12.17 13.34 2.89
N LEU A 24 -12.94 12.30 3.17
CA LEU A 24 -12.62 11.34 4.21
C LEU A 24 -11.45 10.45 3.82
N PRO A 25 -10.55 10.10 4.75
CA PRO A 25 -9.51 9.12 4.52
C PRO A 25 -10.11 7.71 4.39
N SER A 26 -9.39 6.82 3.73
CA SER A 26 -9.77 5.41 3.66
C SER A 26 -9.79 4.76 5.03
N SER A 27 -10.68 3.79 5.23
CA SER A 27 -10.62 2.91 6.41
C SER A 27 -9.24 2.29 6.53
N PHE A 28 -8.73 2.20 7.75
CA PHE A 28 -7.42 1.64 8.04
C PHE A 28 -7.38 1.07 9.46
N GLU A 29 -6.66 -0.05 9.63
CA GLU A 29 -6.44 -0.67 10.93
C GLU A 29 -4.94 -0.91 11.14
N GLY A 30 -4.39 -0.30 12.21
CA GLY A 30 -2.97 -0.39 12.56
C GLY A 30 -2.75 -0.61 14.07
N ALA A 31 -1.50 -0.91 14.44
CA ALA A 31 -1.16 -1.27 15.82
C ALA A 31 -1.33 -0.12 16.82
N PHE A 32 -1.21 1.13 16.39
CA PHE A 32 -1.25 2.30 17.27
C PHE A 32 -2.42 3.24 16.97
N GLY A 33 -3.31 2.88 16.04
CA GLY A 33 -4.46 3.68 15.69
C GLY A 33 -5.17 3.14 14.45
N TYR A 34 -6.37 3.64 14.24
CA TYR A 34 -7.23 3.20 13.15
C TYR A 34 -8.04 4.36 12.57
N ILE A 35 -8.59 4.15 11.38
CA ILE A 35 -9.60 4.99 10.75
C ILE A 35 -10.77 4.07 10.47
N ARG A 36 -11.82 4.20 11.28
CA ARG A 36 -12.97 3.29 11.26
C ARG A 36 -14.27 4.07 11.15
N TYR A 37 -15.16 3.56 10.35
CA TYR A 37 -16.49 4.12 10.13
C TYR A 37 -17.51 3.10 10.59
N THR A 38 -18.37 3.52 11.51
CA THR A 38 -19.38 2.65 12.09
C THR A 38 -20.75 3.30 12.06
N ILE A 39 -21.78 2.48 11.95
CA ILE A 39 -23.17 2.86 12.17
C ILE A 39 -23.60 2.17 13.44
N LYS A 40 -24.12 2.96 14.38
CA LYS A 40 -24.70 2.47 15.63
C LYS A 40 -26.16 2.84 15.66
N ALA A 41 -27.04 1.86 15.76
CA ALA A 41 -28.46 2.04 15.99
C ALA A 41 -28.77 1.69 17.46
N SER A 42 -29.47 2.58 18.15
CA SER A 42 -29.82 2.44 19.55
C SER A 42 -31.34 2.40 19.72
N LEU A 43 -31.82 1.37 20.40
CA LEU A 43 -33.19 1.28 20.85
C LEU A 43 -33.22 1.80 22.29
N ASP A 44 -33.73 3.03 22.49
CA ASP A 44 -33.93 3.63 23.80
C ASP A 44 -35.17 3.02 24.45
N ARG A 45 -35.02 2.50 25.65
CA ARG A 45 -36.09 1.84 26.40
C ARG A 45 -36.22 2.48 27.78
N PRO A 46 -37.36 3.09 28.06
CA PRO A 46 -37.62 3.65 29.40
C PRO A 46 -37.39 2.61 30.50
N TRP A 47 -36.65 2.97 31.52
CA TRP A 47 -36.36 2.15 32.69
C TRP A 47 -35.61 0.83 32.46
N LYS A 48 -34.98 0.68 31.29
CA LYS A 48 -34.15 -0.48 30.90
C LYS A 48 -32.87 0.01 30.20
N PHE A 49 -31.86 -0.84 30.16
CA PHE A 49 -30.67 -0.56 29.35
C PHE A 49 -31.04 -0.51 27.86
N ASN A 50 -30.45 0.46 27.17
CA ASN A 50 -30.58 0.57 25.72
C ASN A 50 -30.03 -0.68 25.04
N GLN A 51 -30.64 -1.07 23.97
CA GLN A 51 -30.10 -2.10 23.08
C GLN A 51 -29.48 -1.42 21.86
N ASP A 52 -28.19 -1.66 21.68
CA ASP A 52 -27.41 -1.08 20.60
C ASP A 52 -27.06 -2.14 19.57
N THR A 53 -27.04 -1.76 18.31
CA THR A 53 -26.46 -2.56 17.22
C THR A 53 -25.42 -1.74 16.51
N LYS A 54 -24.22 -2.33 16.30
CA LYS A 54 -23.08 -1.66 15.70
C LYS A 54 -22.60 -2.46 14.47
N VAL A 55 -22.36 -1.74 13.37
CA VAL A 55 -21.82 -2.30 12.12
C VAL A 55 -20.71 -1.37 11.62
N ALA A 56 -19.58 -1.95 11.23
CA ALA A 56 -18.52 -1.21 10.56
C ALA A 56 -18.64 -1.39 9.03
N PHE A 57 -18.19 -0.37 8.30
CA PHE A 57 -18.15 -0.41 6.84
C PHE A 57 -16.86 0.23 6.32
N THR A 58 -16.45 -0.17 5.12
CA THR A 58 -15.25 0.37 4.50
C THR A 58 -15.58 1.66 3.75
N VAL A 59 -14.82 2.70 4.04
CA VAL A 59 -14.76 3.93 3.23
C VAL A 59 -13.48 3.88 2.44
N LEU A 60 -13.56 4.23 1.15
CA LEU A 60 -12.42 4.31 0.24
C LEU A 60 -12.27 5.74 -0.24
N ALA A 61 -11.14 6.35 0.08
CA ALA A 61 -10.76 7.63 -0.51
C ALA A 61 -10.40 7.41 -1.98
N TYR A 62 -11.01 8.20 -2.85
CA TYR A 62 -10.70 8.17 -4.28
C TYR A 62 -9.29 8.72 -4.51
N ARG A 63 -8.40 7.89 -5.06
CA ARG A 63 -7.05 8.26 -5.42
C ARG A 63 -6.73 7.78 -6.83
N ASP A 64 -6.93 8.66 -7.80
CA ASP A 64 -6.59 8.40 -9.20
C ASP A 64 -5.11 8.68 -9.43
N LEU A 65 -4.36 7.64 -9.77
CA LEU A 65 -2.93 7.74 -10.06
C LEU A 65 -2.63 8.56 -11.31
N ASN A 66 -3.60 8.70 -12.22
CA ASN A 66 -3.43 9.47 -13.45
C ASN A 66 -3.32 10.97 -13.21
N ASN A 67 -3.78 11.46 -12.05
CA ASN A 67 -3.60 12.85 -11.63
C ASN A 67 -2.16 13.20 -11.24
N TYR A 68 -1.25 12.20 -11.22
CA TYR A 68 0.15 12.34 -10.83
C TYR A 68 1.06 11.81 -11.94
N PRO A 69 1.35 12.61 -13.00
CA PRO A 69 2.12 12.14 -14.16
C PRO A 69 3.51 11.56 -13.82
N GLN A 70 4.14 12.04 -12.74
CA GLN A 70 5.43 11.54 -12.27
C GLN A 70 5.39 10.06 -11.88
N LEU A 71 4.23 9.51 -11.53
CA LEU A 71 4.09 8.09 -11.17
C LEU A 71 4.23 7.14 -12.35
N LYS A 72 4.12 7.66 -13.59
CA LYS A 72 4.35 6.92 -14.84
C LYS A 72 5.83 6.88 -15.25
N THR A 73 6.66 7.69 -14.59
CA THR A 73 8.07 7.79 -14.93
C THR A 73 8.87 6.67 -14.28
N PRO A 74 9.75 6.00 -15.02
CA PRO A 74 10.65 5.00 -14.44
C PRO A 74 11.49 5.62 -13.32
N LEU A 75 11.64 4.88 -12.24
CA LEU A 75 12.49 5.26 -11.12
C LEU A 75 13.68 4.30 -11.04
N ILE A 76 14.88 4.87 -10.93
CA ILE A 76 16.14 4.13 -10.79
C ILE A 76 16.81 4.66 -9.53
N LEU A 77 17.03 3.76 -8.58
CA LEU A 77 17.74 4.08 -7.35
C LEU A 77 18.88 3.08 -7.14
N GLY A 78 20.00 3.57 -6.70
CA GLY A 78 21.17 2.75 -6.44
C GLY A 78 21.86 3.13 -5.15
N ASN A 79 22.61 2.19 -4.61
CA ASN A 79 23.47 2.40 -3.47
C ASN A 79 24.78 1.63 -3.66
N THR A 80 25.85 2.10 -3.02
CA THR A 80 27.16 1.48 -3.09
C THR A 80 27.75 1.28 -1.72
N LYS A 81 28.54 0.21 -1.54
CA LYS A 81 29.24 -0.09 -0.32
C LYS A 81 30.66 -0.54 -0.62
N THR A 82 31.61 0.02 0.09
CA THR A 82 33.02 -0.39 0.03
C THR A 82 33.34 -1.28 1.21
N ILE A 83 33.91 -2.47 0.92
CA ILE A 83 34.39 -3.37 1.96
C ILE A 83 35.85 -3.03 2.23
N CYS A 84 36.18 -2.54 3.43
CA CYS A 84 37.53 -2.27 3.88
C CYS A 84 38.11 -3.48 4.60
N CYS A 85 39.06 -4.18 3.98
CA CYS A 85 40.06 -4.95 4.72
C CYS A 85 41.24 -4.03 5.03
N TRP A 86 41.78 -4.06 6.21
CA TRP A 86 42.75 -3.11 6.79
C TRP A 86 43.99 -2.78 5.92
N CYS A 87 44.26 -3.53 4.89
CA CYS A 87 45.39 -3.32 3.96
C CYS A 87 44.99 -3.24 2.47
N CYS A 88 43.71 -3.45 2.06
CA CYS A 88 43.28 -3.41 0.67
C CYS A 88 41.86 -2.89 0.58
N GLN A 89 41.71 -1.68 0.05
CA GLN A 89 40.40 -1.13 -0.29
C GLN A 89 39.90 -1.84 -1.54
N SER A 90 38.78 -2.59 -1.44
CA SER A 90 38.14 -3.16 -2.62
C SER A 90 37.39 -2.10 -3.43
N ALA A 91 37.16 -2.38 -4.71
CA ALA A 91 36.19 -1.61 -5.48
C ALA A 91 34.79 -1.67 -4.81
N PRO A 92 33.96 -0.62 -4.90
CA PRO A 92 32.66 -0.59 -4.24
C PRO A 92 31.71 -1.61 -4.88
N MET A 93 31.03 -2.37 -4.05
CA MET A 93 29.86 -3.17 -4.43
C MET A 93 28.68 -2.22 -4.69
N ALA A 94 27.85 -2.51 -5.69
CA ALA A 94 26.71 -1.69 -6.05
C ALA A 94 25.43 -2.52 -6.18
N ILE A 95 24.31 -1.96 -5.73
CA ILE A 95 22.96 -2.42 -6.01
C ILE A 95 22.18 -1.31 -6.71
N THR A 96 21.50 -1.64 -7.80
CA THR A 96 20.58 -0.72 -8.49
C THR A 96 19.23 -1.38 -8.65
N ALA A 97 18.17 -0.73 -8.18
CA ALA A 97 16.80 -1.16 -8.36
C ALA A 97 16.10 -0.23 -9.37
N ARG A 98 15.40 -0.82 -10.32
CA ARG A 98 14.61 -0.10 -11.34
C ARG A 98 13.18 -0.58 -11.32
N VAL A 99 12.25 0.36 -11.30
CA VAL A 99 10.82 0.13 -11.52
C VAL A 99 10.34 1.01 -12.68
N PRO A 100 9.55 0.50 -13.63
CA PRO A 100 9.09 1.27 -14.79
C PRO A 100 8.07 2.34 -14.44
N PHE A 101 7.38 2.21 -13.32
CA PHE A 101 6.43 3.17 -12.78
C PHE A 101 6.31 2.96 -11.26
N THR A 102 5.91 4.01 -10.55
CA THR A 102 5.81 3.98 -9.08
C THR A 102 4.37 4.08 -8.56
N GLY A 103 3.40 4.32 -9.47
CA GLY A 103 1.99 4.30 -9.15
C GLY A 103 1.39 2.91 -9.37
N ILE A 104 0.77 2.32 -8.34
CA ILE A 104 0.34 0.92 -8.35
C ILE A 104 -1.01 0.82 -7.66
N VAL A 105 -1.82 -0.16 -8.06
CA VAL A 105 -3.07 -0.53 -7.37
C VAL A 105 -2.96 -1.93 -6.78
N PRO A 106 -3.74 -2.25 -5.73
CA PRO A 106 -3.78 -3.62 -5.20
C PRO A 106 -4.17 -4.63 -6.29
N GLY A 107 -3.55 -5.80 -6.28
CA GLY A 107 -3.73 -6.84 -7.29
C GLY A 107 -2.81 -6.70 -8.52
N GLN A 108 -2.19 -5.55 -8.73
CA GLN A 108 -1.27 -5.31 -9.83
C GLN A 108 0.11 -5.91 -9.55
N ASP A 109 0.75 -6.41 -10.59
CA ASP A 109 2.12 -6.88 -10.56
C ASP A 109 3.10 -5.70 -10.73
N VAL A 110 4.08 -5.61 -9.83
CA VAL A 110 5.14 -4.60 -9.82
C VAL A 110 6.38 -5.19 -10.47
N PRO A 111 6.74 -4.80 -11.70
CA PRO A 111 7.98 -5.23 -12.32
C PRO A 111 9.17 -4.59 -11.60
N LEU A 112 10.16 -5.40 -11.23
CA LEU A 112 11.37 -4.99 -10.55
C LEU A 112 12.59 -5.55 -11.29
N ILE A 113 13.50 -4.67 -11.65
CA ILE A 113 14.81 -5.04 -12.19
C ILE A 113 15.86 -4.67 -11.15
N VAL A 114 16.63 -5.65 -10.71
CA VAL A 114 17.71 -5.45 -9.74
C VAL A 114 19.03 -5.80 -10.41
N GLU A 115 19.93 -4.84 -10.47
CA GLU A 115 21.28 -5.00 -10.96
C GLU A 115 22.24 -5.00 -9.75
N LEU A 116 23.07 -6.00 -9.67
CA LEU A 116 24.08 -6.18 -8.64
C LEU A 116 25.44 -6.25 -9.30
N ASP A 117 26.36 -5.41 -8.85
CA ASP A 117 27.75 -5.42 -9.26
C ASP A 117 28.64 -5.69 -8.04
N ASN A 118 29.32 -6.83 -8.07
CA ASN A 118 30.19 -7.29 -6.99
C ASN A 118 31.65 -7.42 -7.44
N PRO A 119 32.40 -6.33 -7.51
CA PRO A 119 33.82 -6.38 -7.86
C PRO A 119 34.70 -6.82 -6.69
N THR A 120 34.14 -7.22 -5.56
CA THR A 120 34.87 -7.57 -4.33
C THR A 120 35.31 -9.02 -4.31
N ASN A 121 36.16 -9.38 -3.34
CA ASN A 121 36.61 -10.75 -3.09
C ASN A 121 35.65 -11.53 -2.17
N VAL A 122 34.47 -11.00 -1.87
CA VAL A 122 33.46 -11.58 -0.97
C VAL A 122 32.21 -11.92 -1.76
N ASP A 123 31.67 -13.13 -1.56
CA ASP A 123 30.42 -13.52 -2.19
C ASP A 123 29.23 -12.86 -1.50
N ILE A 124 28.22 -12.43 -2.29
CA ILE A 124 26.89 -12.06 -1.82
C ILE A 124 26.07 -13.35 -1.72
N THR A 125 25.74 -13.76 -0.51
CA THR A 125 25.07 -15.03 -0.25
C THR A 125 23.56 -14.96 -0.30
N SER A 126 22.99 -13.78 -0.05
CA SER A 126 21.55 -13.56 -0.05
C SER A 126 21.22 -12.15 -0.56
N VAL A 127 20.27 -12.08 -1.45
CA VAL A 127 19.69 -10.83 -1.94
C VAL A 127 18.19 -10.93 -1.78
N GLN A 128 17.62 -10.05 -1.00
CA GLN A 128 16.19 -10.07 -0.69
C GLN A 128 15.57 -8.72 -1.02
N CYS A 129 14.39 -8.78 -1.61
CA CYS A 129 13.56 -7.60 -1.86
C CYS A 129 12.24 -7.75 -1.11
N TYR A 130 11.86 -6.74 -0.35
CA TYR A 130 10.65 -6.72 0.45
C TYR A 130 9.72 -5.61 -0.04
N LEU A 131 8.46 -5.93 -0.22
CA LEU A 131 7.42 -4.94 -0.36
C LEU A 131 6.96 -4.55 1.05
N MET A 132 7.11 -3.28 1.39
CA MET A 132 6.89 -2.78 2.75
C MET A 132 5.79 -1.73 2.78
N GLN A 133 5.00 -1.77 3.84
CA GLN A 133 4.09 -0.70 4.24
C GLN A 133 4.65 -0.04 5.50
N GLU A 134 4.75 1.28 5.49
CA GLU A 134 5.08 2.08 6.66
C GLU A 134 3.86 2.91 7.06
N SER A 135 3.45 2.78 8.31
CA SER A 135 2.38 3.56 8.90
C SER A 135 2.91 4.43 10.02
N ILE A 136 2.72 5.74 9.91
CA ILE A 136 3.22 6.72 10.88
C ILE A 136 2.02 7.30 11.64
N PHE A 137 2.04 7.17 12.95
CA PHE A 137 0.99 7.65 13.85
C PHE A 137 1.49 8.85 14.63
N TYR A 138 0.76 9.95 14.61
CA TYR A 138 1.09 11.19 15.30
C TYR A 138 0.13 11.43 16.45
N ALA A 139 0.65 11.65 17.65
CA ALA A 139 -0.13 12.03 18.82
C ALA A 139 0.70 12.90 19.77
N ARG A 140 0.13 14.03 20.24
CA ARG A 140 0.74 14.90 21.26
C ARG A 140 2.18 15.32 20.94
N GLY A 141 2.49 15.65 19.68
CA GLY A 141 3.82 16.07 19.24
C GLY A 141 4.85 14.95 19.15
N LYS A 142 4.43 13.70 19.27
CA LYS A 142 5.27 12.50 19.08
C LYS A 142 4.76 11.69 17.91
N SER A 143 5.62 10.86 17.34
CA SER A 143 5.25 9.89 16.31
C SER A 143 5.67 8.47 16.70
N ARG A 144 4.92 7.50 16.19
CA ARG A 144 5.30 6.08 16.18
C ARG A 144 5.20 5.56 14.77
N VAL A 145 6.13 4.70 14.41
CA VAL A 145 6.18 4.06 13.10
C VAL A 145 5.90 2.57 13.28
N GLU A 146 5.06 2.04 12.43
CA GLU A 146 4.82 0.61 12.26
C GLU A 146 5.18 0.24 10.84
N THR A 147 6.04 -0.75 10.67
CA THR A 147 6.43 -1.27 9.36
C THR A 147 5.92 -2.70 9.24
N ARG A 148 5.27 -3.00 8.11
CA ARG A 148 4.73 -4.34 7.80
C ARG A 148 5.27 -4.83 6.48
N LYS A 149 5.73 -6.06 6.45
CA LYS A 149 6.10 -6.76 5.22
C LYS A 149 4.83 -7.26 4.52
N LEU A 150 4.65 -6.85 3.27
CA LEU A 150 3.51 -7.22 2.42
C LEU A 150 3.86 -8.36 1.45
N GLY A 151 5.12 -8.42 1.05
CA GLY A 151 5.63 -9.42 0.11
C GLY A 151 7.14 -9.52 0.19
N GLU A 152 7.67 -10.61 -0.31
CA GLU A 152 9.10 -10.86 -0.32
C GLU A 152 9.50 -11.60 -1.59
N LEU A 153 10.71 -11.33 -2.04
CA LEU A 153 11.33 -11.92 -3.21
C LEU A 153 12.80 -12.17 -2.90
N THR A 154 13.25 -13.40 -3.11
CA THR A 154 14.66 -13.76 -3.01
C THR A 154 15.26 -13.83 -4.42
N LEU A 155 16.44 -13.24 -4.59
CA LEU A 155 17.22 -13.29 -5.81
C LEU A 155 18.40 -14.25 -5.63
N ASP A 156 18.99 -14.66 -6.76
CA ASP A 156 20.11 -15.56 -6.76
C ASP A 156 21.36 -14.91 -6.11
N PRO A 157 22.21 -15.68 -5.43
CA PRO A 157 23.48 -15.20 -4.90
C PRO A 157 24.39 -14.68 -6.01
N VAL A 158 25.27 -13.73 -5.67
CA VAL A 158 26.21 -13.14 -6.63
C VAL A 158 27.64 -13.40 -6.15
N GLY A 159 28.39 -14.15 -6.94
CA GLY A 159 29.78 -14.49 -6.63
C GLY A 159 30.70 -13.26 -6.64
N LYS A 160 31.88 -13.42 -6.06
CA LYS A 160 32.96 -12.43 -6.17
C LYS A 160 33.32 -12.14 -7.62
N HIS A 161 33.71 -10.90 -7.90
CA HIS A 161 34.10 -10.42 -9.24
C HIS A 161 33.05 -10.72 -10.32
N SER A 162 31.77 -10.66 -9.97
CA SER A 162 30.68 -10.90 -10.91
C SER A 162 29.56 -9.89 -10.78
N SER A 163 28.80 -9.74 -11.84
CA SER A 163 27.60 -8.90 -11.88
C SER A 163 26.40 -9.78 -12.23
N HIS A 164 25.25 -9.44 -11.68
CA HIS A 164 24.01 -10.16 -11.95
C HIS A 164 22.85 -9.17 -12.13
N THR A 165 22.00 -9.45 -13.13
CA THR A 165 20.75 -8.71 -13.33
C THR A 165 19.58 -9.66 -13.21
N ALA A 166 18.70 -9.40 -12.25
CA ALA A 166 17.48 -10.15 -12.05
C ALA A 166 16.26 -9.31 -12.44
N GLN A 167 15.36 -9.90 -13.21
CA GLN A 167 14.06 -9.33 -13.52
C GLN A 167 12.98 -10.21 -12.89
N LYS A 168 12.19 -9.64 -12.02
CA LYS A 168 11.15 -10.32 -11.23
C LYS A 168 9.92 -9.43 -11.11
N THR A 169 8.83 -10.00 -10.61
CA THR A 169 7.60 -9.26 -10.32
C THR A 169 7.17 -9.52 -8.88
N MET A 170 6.60 -8.50 -8.24
CA MET A 170 5.96 -8.61 -6.93
C MET A 170 4.50 -8.21 -7.06
N ARG A 171 3.59 -9.06 -6.59
CA ARG A 171 2.17 -8.74 -6.60
C ARG A 171 1.81 -7.86 -5.40
N MET A 172 1.11 -6.75 -5.67
CA MET A 172 0.59 -5.88 -4.62
C MET A 172 -0.64 -6.51 -3.98
N PRO A 173 -0.63 -6.85 -2.70
CA PRO A 173 -1.80 -7.46 -2.05
C PRO A 173 -2.91 -6.42 -1.79
N SER A 174 -4.08 -6.89 -1.31
CA SER A 174 -5.15 -6.01 -0.86
C SER A 174 -4.70 -5.20 0.35
N CYS A 175 -4.56 -3.89 0.18
CA CYS A 175 -4.06 -2.96 1.19
C CYS A 175 -4.67 -1.57 0.98
N PRO A 176 -4.65 -0.70 2.03
CA PRO A 176 -5.16 0.66 1.90
C PRO A 176 -4.37 1.48 0.88
N PRO A 177 -4.97 2.47 0.23
CA PRO A 177 -4.21 3.42 -0.60
C PRO A 177 -3.24 4.23 0.26
N THR A 178 -2.20 4.76 -0.38
CA THR A 178 -1.25 5.71 0.25
C THR A 178 -2.03 6.85 0.90
N LEU A 179 -1.73 7.13 2.17
CA LEU A 179 -2.39 8.17 2.95
C LEU A 179 -1.36 9.23 3.36
N ASP A 180 -1.25 10.27 2.56
CA ASP A 180 -0.35 11.43 2.77
C ASP A 180 -1.12 12.74 2.92
N ILE A 181 -2.40 12.74 2.51
CA ILE A 181 -3.35 13.86 2.56
C ILE A 181 -4.63 13.42 3.29
N ASN A 182 -5.46 14.38 3.68
CA ASN A 182 -6.77 14.18 4.33
C ASN A 182 -6.72 13.49 5.71
N CYS A 183 -5.54 13.26 6.28
CA CYS A 183 -5.38 12.79 7.65
C CYS A 183 -4.15 13.42 8.29
N GLY A 184 -4.33 14.10 9.40
CA GLY A 184 -3.23 14.77 10.13
C GLY A 184 -2.54 13.89 11.16
N ILE A 185 -3.10 12.72 11.49
CA ILE A 185 -2.63 11.88 12.60
C ILE A 185 -2.13 10.51 12.16
N ILE A 186 -2.46 10.07 10.95
CA ILE A 186 -1.98 8.80 10.37
C ILE A 186 -1.49 9.07 8.95
N LYS A 187 -0.32 8.52 8.60
CA LYS A 187 0.19 8.47 7.24
C LYS A 187 0.54 7.03 6.88
N ILE A 188 0.36 6.67 5.61
CA ILE A 188 0.65 5.34 5.09
C ILE A 188 1.47 5.50 3.82
N HIS A 189 2.66 4.91 3.81
CA HIS A 189 3.60 4.89 2.70
C HIS A 189 3.95 3.47 2.30
N TYR A 190 4.41 3.30 1.07
CA TYR A 190 4.84 2.02 0.53
C TYR A 190 6.19 2.16 -0.14
N PHE A 191 7.01 1.12 -0.06
CA PHE A 191 8.29 1.07 -0.74
C PHE A 191 8.73 -0.38 -0.97
N ILE A 192 9.60 -0.57 -1.95
CA ILE A 192 10.35 -1.80 -2.13
C ILE A 192 11.73 -1.59 -1.54
N GLU A 193 12.09 -2.43 -0.60
CA GLU A 193 13.39 -2.46 0.06
C GLU A 193 14.21 -3.63 -0.50
N GLY A 194 15.41 -3.34 -0.98
CA GLY A 194 16.38 -4.34 -1.40
C GLY A 194 17.54 -4.41 -0.42
N THR A 195 17.87 -5.59 0.06
CA THR A 195 19.00 -5.83 0.98
C THR A 195 19.90 -6.94 0.45
N CYS A 196 21.21 -6.78 0.61
CA CYS A 196 22.20 -7.78 0.26
C CYS A 196 22.99 -8.18 1.50
N ASP A 197 23.03 -9.48 1.77
CA ASP A 197 23.85 -10.07 2.83
C ASP A 197 25.14 -10.63 2.25
N GLU A 198 26.25 -10.26 2.86
CA GLU A 198 27.60 -10.76 2.49
C GLU A 198 27.93 -12.05 3.25
N ALA A 199 28.71 -12.93 2.62
CA ALA A 199 29.34 -14.04 3.32
C ALA A 199 30.22 -13.49 4.43
N GLN A 200 30.06 -13.99 5.67
CA GLN A 200 30.90 -13.59 6.79
C GLN A 200 32.37 -13.83 6.44
N SER A 201 33.11 -12.78 6.10
CA SER A 201 34.55 -12.88 5.96
C SER A 201 35.15 -13.16 7.33
N GLN A 202 36.03 -14.16 7.41
CA GLN A 202 36.73 -14.57 8.64
C GLN A 202 37.74 -13.54 9.14
N CYS A 203 37.58 -12.27 8.89
CA CYS A 203 38.36 -11.22 9.50
C CYS A 203 37.63 -10.75 10.77
N LYS A 204 37.92 -11.47 11.89
CA LYS A 204 37.69 -10.95 13.24
C LYS A 204 38.61 -9.75 13.49
N ALA A 205 38.24 -8.60 12.99
CA ALA A 205 38.69 -7.32 13.49
C ALA A 205 37.54 -6.70 14.27
N THR A 206 37.63 -6.80 15.59
CA THR A 206 36.80 -6.13 16.57
C THR A 206 36.87 -4.63 16.39
N THR A 207 36.03 -4.10 15.52
CA THR A 207 35.60 -2.71 15.57
C THR A 207 34.09 -2.72 15.60
N SER A 208 33.54 -2.13 16.64
CA SER A 208 32.12 -1.86 16.84
C SER A 208 31.59 -0.91 15.77
N GLY A 209 31.28 -1.45 14.59
CA GLY A 209 30.59 -0.77 13.52
C GLY A 209 29.54 -1.74 12.99
N ALA A 210 28.28 -1.34 13.06
CA ALA A 210 27.19 -2.12 12.51
C ALA A 210 27.54 -2.55 11.08
N HIS A 211 27.46 -3.85 10.81
CA HIS A 211 27.45 -4.37 9.45
C HIS A 211 26.21 -3.79 8.75
N MET A 212 26.37 -2.67 8.09
CA MET A 212 25.27 -2.07 7.32
C MET A 212 25.19 -2.87 6.02
N ASN A 213 24.13 -3.65 5.88
CA ASN A 213 23.77 -4.31 4.64
C ASN A 213 23.68 -3.26 3.52
N LEU A 214 24.03 -3.63 2.31
CA LEU A 214 23.81 -2.76 1.16
C LEU A 214 22.29 -2.67 0.94
N TYR A 215 21.76 -1.46 0.98
CA TYR A 215 20.34 -1.19 1.08
C TYR A 215 19.89 -0.18 0.02
N VAL A 216 18.74 -0.43 -0.61
CA VAL A 216 18.05 0.50 -1.50
C VAL A 216 16.54 0.46 -1.20
N ALA A 217 15.89 1.63 -1.13
CA ALA A 217 14.44 1.73 -0.95
C ALA A 217 13.81 2.54 -2.07
N THR A 218 12.88 1.95 -2.78
CA THR A 218 12.14 2.55 -3.89
C THR A 218 10.72 2.89 -3.46
N PRO A 219 10.34 4.17 -3.35
CA PRO A 219 9.00 4.56 -2.93
C PRO A 219 7.95 4.19 -3.98
N LEU A 220 6.78 3.78 -3.50
CA LEU A 220 5.61 3.45 -4.30
C LEU A 220 4.40 4.26 -3.83
N THR A 221 3.50 4.57 -4.75
CA THR A 221 2.21 5.19 -4.44
C THR A 221 1.08 4.23 -4.78
N VAL A 222 0.32 3.84 -3.77
CA VAL A 222 -0.85 2.98 -3.94
C VAL A 222 -2.09 3.83 -4.13
N GLY A 223 -2.79 3.61 -5.24
CA GLY A 223 -4.04 4.28 -5.58
C GLY A 223 -5.24 3.35 -5.62
N THR A 224 -6.40 3.94 -5.92
CA THR A 224 -7.67 3.22 -6.14
C THR A 224 -8.09 3.18 -7.61
N VAL A 225 -7.40 3.94 -8.48
CA VAL A 225 -7.57 3.92 -9.93
C VAL A 225 -6.20 3.72 -10.57
N PRO A 226 -6.03 2.69 -11.42
CA PRO A 226 -4.74 2.34 -11.99
C PRO A 226 -4.24 3.40 -12.99
N LEU A 227 -2.93 3.37 -13.24
CA LEU A 227 -2.31 4.15 -14.30
C LEU A 227 -2.78 3.66 -15.67
N ILE A 228 -3.15 4.61 -16.52
CA ILE A 228 -3.46 4.38 -17.93
C ILE A 228 -2.20 4.70 -18.73
N PHE A 229 -1.61 3.70 -19.36
CA PHE A 229 -0.56 3.87 -20.34
C PHE A 229 -1.22 3.97 -21.71
N GLN A 230 -1.07 5.12 -22.39
CA GLN A 230 -1.52 5.24 -23.78
C GLN A 230 -0.73 4.22 -24.61
N GLN A 231 -1.41 3.22 -25.13
CA GLN A 231 -0.85 2.46 -26.23
C GLN A 231 -0.70 3.49 -27.38
N THR A 232 0.52 3.67 -27.85
CA THR A 232 0.78 4.38 -29.09
C THR A 232 0.17 3.53 -30.23
N SER A 233 -1.11 3.69 -30.47
CA SER A 233 -1.69 3.28 -31.73
C SER A 233 -1.02 4.14 -32.80
N GLU A 234 -0.40 3.50 -33.80
CA GLU A 234 0.04 4.18 -35.00
C GLU A 234 -1.07 5.13 -35.49
N PRO A 235 -0.74 6.36 -35.90
CA PRO A 235 -1.72 7.26 -36.44
C PRO A 235 -2.42 6.56 -37.63
N PRO A 236 -3.76 6.61 -37.73
CA PRO A 236 -4.45 6.05 -38.86
C PRO A 236 -3.91 6.70 -40.15
N PRO A 237 -3.78 5.96 -41.26
CA PRO A 237 -3.28 6.50 -42.51
C PRO A 237 -4.14 7.69 -42.92
N LEU A 238 -3.49 8.81 -43.22
CA LEU A 238 -4.11 10.02 -43.73
C LEU A 238 -4.88 9.69 -45.02
N GLY A 239 -6.20 9.74 -44.95
CA GLY A 239 -7.04 9.60 -46.13
C GLY A 239 -8.52 9.68 -45.84
N GLN A 240 -9.04 10.83 -46.14
CA GLN A 240 -10.39 11.20 -46.57
C GLN A 240 -11.14 12.20 -45.67
N ASP A 241 -11.30 13.39 -46.27
CA ASP A 241 -12.10 14.51 -45.80
C ASP A 241 -13.58 14.12 -45.63
N GLY A 242 -14.02 14.13 -44.38
CA GLY A 242 -15.44 14.10 -43.98
C GLY A 242 -15.75 15.30 -43.09
N PRO A 243 -16.98 15.86 -43.14
CA PRO A 243 -17.33 17.07 -42.42
C PRO A 243 -17.25 16.90 -40.88
N PRO A 244 -16.91 17.96 -40.11
CA PRO A 244 -16.69 17.89 -38.68
C PRO A 244 -18.00 17.64 -37.94
N THR A 245 -18.14 16.49 -37.35
CA THR A 245 -19.23 16.15 -36.46
C THR A 245 -18.70 15.92 -35.03
N VAL A 246 -19.29 16.69 -34.09
CA VAL A 246 -19.32 16.54 -32.64
C VAL A 246 -18.02 16.90 -31.88
N PRO A 247 -18.11 17.74 -30.82
CA PRO A 247 -16.96 18.01 -29.95
C PRO A 247 -16.49 16.73 -29.30
N PRO A 248 -15.16 16.57 -29.04
CA PRO A 248 -14.62 15.36 -28.46
C PRO A 248 -15.22 15.17 -27.09
N THR A 249 -16.09 14.17 -26.98
CA THR A 249 -16.42 13.53 -25.73
C THR A 249 -15.09 13.06 -25.10
N ALA A 250 -14.90 13.28 -23.80
CA ALA A 250 -13.72 12.81 -23.08
C ALA A 250 -13.37 11.37 -23.54
N PRO A 251 -12.08 11.06 -23.74
CA PRO A 251 -11.69 9.74 -24.21
C PRO A 251 -12.31 8.69 -23.28
N PRO A 252 -12.93 7.64 -23.83
CA PRO A 252 -13.47 6.57 -23.02
C PRO A 252 -12.34 6.03 -22.15
N TYR A 253 -12.56 5.95 -20.85
CA TYR A 253 -11.68 5.17 -19.98
C TYR A 253 -11.53 3.79 -20.63
N PRO A 254 -10.30 3.25 -20.75
CA PRO A 254 -10.14 1.89 -21.23
C PRO A 254 -11.06 0.99 -20.41
N ASP A 255 -11.75 0.04 -21.06
CA ASP A 255 -12.61 -0.96 -20.42
C ASP A 255 -11.77 -1.83 -19.48
N LEU A 256 -11.44 -1.28 -18.33
CA LEU A 256 -10.82 -2.06 -17.25
C LEU A 256 -11.94 -2.90 -16.63
N PRO A 257 -11.70 -4.19 -16.40
CA PRO A 257 -12.64 -5.02 -15.66
C PRO A 257 -12.90 -4.38 -14.29
N PRO A 258 -14.16 -4.41 -13.80
CA PRO A 258 -14.46 -3.86 -12.49
C PRO A 258 -13.58 -4.56 -11.43
N PRO A 259 -13.02 -3.80 -10.46
CA PRO A 259 -12.18 -4.38 -9.42
C PRO A 259 -13.00 -5.34 -8.53
N SER A 260 -12.37 -6.40 -8.05
CA SER A 260 -12.86 -7.14 -6.89
C SER A 260 -12.55 -6.37 -5.60
N TYR A 261 -13.25 -6.70 -4.51
CA TYR A 261 -13.03 -6.07 -3.21
C TYR A 261 -12.62 -7.15 -2.21
N ASP A 262 -11.33 -7.26 -1.98
CA ASP A 262 -10.74 -8.26 -1.09
C ASP A 262 -10.48 -7.68 0.30
N GLU A 263 -10.54 -8.55 1.31
CA GLU A 263 -10.19 -8.16 2.67
C GLU A 263 -8.71 -7.82 2.78
N CYS A 264 -8.41 -6.86 3.65
CA CYS A 264 -7.03 -6.46 3.93
C CYS A 264 -6.21 -7.68 4.39
N VAL A 265 -5.00 -7.82 3.88
CA VAL A 265 -4.10 -8.95 4.19
C VAL A 265 -3.78 -9.13 5.68
N PHE A 266 -4.05 -8.12 6.51
CA PHE A 266 -3.80 -8.17 7.96
C PHE A 266 -4.94 -8.80 8.77
N GLY A 267 -6.02 -9.21 8.10
CA GLY A 267 -7.14 -9.92 8.72
C GLY A 267 -8.12 -9.02 9.46
N ALA A 268 -9.06 -9.66 10.15
CA ALA A 268 -10.11 -8.99 10.88
C ALA A 268 -9.70 -8.66 12.32
N ILE A 269 -10.13 -7.50 12.78
CA ILE A 269 -9.88 -7.01 14.15
C ILE A 269 -11.19 -6.78 14.90
N SER A 270 -11.13 -6.76 16.23
CA SER A 270 -12.28 -6.43 17.07
C SER A 270 -12.64 -4.95 16.91
N ILE A 271 -13.94 -4.69 16.66
CA ILE A 271 -14.49 -3.32 16.63
C ILE A 271 -15.16 -2.90 17.92
N ARG A 272 -15.03 -3.73 18.96
CA ARG A 272 -15.55 -3.40 20.28
C ARG A 272 -14.71 -2.29 20.89
N GLU A 273 -15.37 -1.26 21.40
CA GLU A 273 -14.80 -0.10 22.08
C GLU A 273 -15.15 -0.12 23.55
N ASP A 274 -14.41 0.64 24.37
CA ASP A 274 -14.64 0.72 25.83
C ASP A 274 -16.03 1.27 26.18
N GLU A 275 -16.64 2.03 25.26
CA GLU A 275 -17.98 2.60 25.40
C GLU A 275 -19.10 1.61 25.06
N ASP A 276 -18.77 0.46 24.47
CA ASP A 276 -19.74 -0.55 24.10
C ASP A 276 -20.17 -1.35 25.35
N SER A 277 -21.45 -1.28 25.69
CA SER A 277 -22.03 -2.05 26.79
C SER A 277 -22.16 -3.54 26.46
N GLU A 278 -22.47 -4.35 27.45
CA GLU A 278 -22.82 -5.78 27.26
C GLU A 278 -24.08 -5.98 26.40
N HIS A 279 -24.88 -4.92 26.24
CA HIS A 279 -26.09 -4.89 25.41
C HIS A 279 -25.83 -4.37 23.99
N THR A 280 -24.55 -4.23 23.58
CA THR A 280 -24.16 -3.91 22.20
C THR A 280 -24.03 -5.19 21.37
N TYR A 281 -24.89 -5.33 20.40
CA TYR A 281 -24.99 -6.46 19.47
C TYR A 281 -24.42 -6.07 18.10
N GLY A 282 -24.44 -7.03 17.17
CA GLY A 282 -24.04 -6.82 15.77
C GLY A 282 -22.65 -7.34 15.47
N GLN A 283 -21.96 -6.65 14.57
CA GLN A 283 -20.65 -7.07 14.09
C GLN A 283 -19.59 -6.91 15.20
N LYS A 284 -18.83 -7.98 15.44
CA LYS A 284 -17.75 -7.98 16.45
C LYS A 284 -16.37 -7.84 15.85
N GLN A 285 -16.21 -8.23 14.61
CA GLN A 285 -14.95 -8.18 13.88
C GLN A 285 -15.15 -7.47 12.55
N PHE A 286 -14.12 -6.74 12.13
CA PHE A 286 -14.12 -6.01 10.88
C PHE A 286 -12.75 -6.11 10.22
N SER A 287 -12.75 -6.33 8.90
CA SER A 287 -11.61 -6.20 8.04
C SER A 287 -11.96 -5.22 6.92
N PRO A 288 -11.23 -4.12 6.76
CA PRO A 288 -11.45 -3.24 5.62
C PRO A 288 -11.24 -4.00 4.30
N ARG A 289 -12.04 -3.66 3.28
CA ARG A 289 -11.94 -4.24 1.94
C ARG A 289 -11.47 -3.18 0.96
N TYR A 290 -10.47 -3.54 0.16
CA TYR A 290 -9.91 -2.62 -0.84
C TYR A 290 -10.08 -3.18 -2.24
N PRO A 291 -10.21 -2.28 -3.26
CA PRO A 291 -10.32 -2.73 -4.64
C PRO A 291 -9.02 -3.40 -5.08
N THR A 292 -9.14 -4.58 -5.69
CA THR A 292 -8.03 -5.34 -6.29
C THR A 292 -8.29 -5.52 -7.76
N TYR A 293 -7.24 -5.39 -8.58
CA TYR A 293 -7.30 -5.46 -10.03
C TYR A 293 -6.52 -6.67 -10.54
N ASN A 294 -7.05 -7.31 -11.57
CA ASN A 294 -6.35 -8.34 -12.34
C ASN A 294 -5.90 -7.69 -13.66
N LEU A 295 -4.75 -7.02 -13.61
CA LEU A 295 -4.13 -6.29 -14.73
C LEU A 295 -2.97 -7.07 -15.32
#